data_52cec0e7857522cf5cfea10aacd5d58f
#
_entry.id   52cec0e7857522cf5cfea10aacd5d58f
#
_cell.length_a   1.000
_cell.length_b   1.000
_cell.length_c   1.000
_cell.angle_alpha   90.00
_cell.angle_beta   90.00
_cell.angle_gamma   90.00
#
_symmetry.space_group_name_H-M   'P 1'
#
loop_
_entity.id
_entity.type
_entity.pdbx_description
1 polymer ?
#
loop_
_entity_poly.entity_id
_entity_poly.type
_entity_poly.pdbx_seq_one_letter_code
_entity_poly.pdbx_strand_id
1 'polypeptide(L)'
;AVPRFVSILNREAEISIHLERPSVDQLVTRKLTDYRLALYASRAYLDRHPPIEKREDLAAHAWIDYVDDLLFSQELKLLSSFCRNPKVVFHSTSVIAQHQAARSGLGIAVLPCFMAAGDPGLVPLLPGEGIERSYWISSRRELHKSVRLRVLWDYVVELCAHEQGLLLGESS
;
A
#
# COMPACT_ATOMS: atom_id res chain seq x y z
N ALA A 1 -10.57 9.03 10.05
CA ALA A 1 -9.66 8.74 11.16
C ALA A 1 -8.26 9.13 10.74
N VAL A 2 -7.58 9.97 11.52
CA VAL A 2 -6.18 10.31 11.29
C VAL A 2 -5.35 9.09 11.71
N PRO A 3 -4.45 8.56 10.86
CA PRO A 3 -3.56 7.47 11.26
C PRO A 3 -2.72 7.93 12.46
N ARG A 4 -2.87 7.25 13.60
CA ARG A 4 -2.06 7.53 14.78
C ARG A 4 -0.79 6.69 14.68
N PHE A 5 0.36 7.34 14.74
CA PHE A 5 1.63 6.63 14.86
C PHE A 5 1.65 5.87 16.20
N VAL A 6 1.66 4.55 16.12
CA VAL A 6 1.91 3.70 17.28
C VAL A 6 3.42 3.70 17.53
N SER A 7 3.85 4.28 18.62
CA SER A 7 5.27 4.39 18.95
C SER A 7 5.74 3.15 19.72
N ILE A 8 6.60 2.35 19.09
CA ILE A 8 7.30 1.25 19.77
C ILE A 8 8.16 1.79 20.92
N LEU A 9 8.78 2.96 20.73
CA LEU A 9 9.64 3.58 21.75
C LEU A 9 8.85 3.98 22.99
N ASN A 10 7.60 4.42 22.82
CA ASN A 10 6.70 4.77 23.92
C ASN A 10 5.96 3.57 24.54
N ARG A 11 6.35 2.34 24.21
CA ARG A 11 5.76 1.09 24.70
C ARG A 11 4.29 0.87 24.30
N GLU A 12 3.82 1.53 23.26
CA GLU A 12 2.46 1.34 22.73
C GLU A 12 2.32 0.03 21.93
N ALA A 13 3.44 -0.49 21.41
CA ALA A 13 3.52 -1.78 20.73
C ALA A 13 4.84 -2.50 21.01
N GLU A 14 4.85 -3.82 20.95
CA GLU A 14 6.05 -4.65 21.08
C GLU A 14 6.67 -4.97 19.72
N ILE A 15 5.85 -5.10 18.69
CA ILE A 15 6.22 -5.26 17.27
C ILE A 15 5.46 -4.20 16.47
N SER A 16 6.10 -3.65 15.45
CA SER A 16 5.47 -2.74 14.50
C SER A 16 5.91 -3.06 13.07
N ILE A 17 4.99 -2.86 12.14
CA ILE A 17 5.25 -2.96 10.70
C ILE A 17 5.24 -1.53 10.13
N HIS A 18 6.23 -1.23 9.30
CA HIS A 18 6.46 0.11 8.75
C HIS A 18 6.56 0.06 7.23
N LEU A 19 6.19 1.16 6.58
CA LEU A 19 6.39 1.38 5.13
C LEU A 19 7.84 1.79 4.81
N GLU A 20 8.54 2.38 5.78
CA GLU A 20 9.92 2.83 5.67
C GLU A 20 10.80 2.11 6.69
N ARG A 21 12.07 1.92 6.36
CA ARG A 21 13.02 1.33 7.31
C ARG A 21 13.24 2.28 8.48
N PRO A 22 12.89 1.91 9.71
CA PRO A 22 13.22 2.70 10.88
C PRO A 22 14.75 2.82 11.06
N SER A 23 15.24 4.04 11.25
CA SER A 23 16.66 4.36 11.50
C SER A 23 16.91 4.67 12.97
N VAL A 24 16.51 3.78 13.88
CA VAL A 24 16.62 3.97 15.33
C VAL A 24 17.43 2.84 15.94
N ASP A 25 18.55 3.16 16.58
CA ASP A 25 19.52 2.18 17.12
C ASP A 25 18.95 1.24 18.20
N GLN A 26 17.90 1.68 18.91
CA GLN A 26 17.23 0.88 19.95
C GLN A 26 16.30 -0.21 19.37
N LEU A 27 16.07 -0.22 18.06
CA LEU A 27 15.24 -1.20 17.40
C LEU A 27 16.06 -2.30 16.73
N VAL A 28 15.54 -3.52 16.81
CA VAL A 28 15.90 -4.59 15.88
C VAL A 28 14.95 -4.44 14.70
N THR A 29 15.49 -4.24 13.51
CA THR A 29 14.73 -4.00 12.28
C THR A 29 15.12 -5.00 11.22
N ARG A 30 14.14 -5.56 10.53
CA ARG A 30 14.32 -6.46 9.39
C ARG A 30 13.36 -6.08 8.27
N LYS A 31 13.79 -6.23 7.02
CA LYS A 31 12.88 -6.24 5.88
C LYS A 31 11.93 -7.43 6.03
N LEU A 32 10.63 -7.18 5.98
CA LEU A 32 9.62 -8.20 6.16
C LEU A 32 9.30 -8.87 4.82
N THR A 33 8.91 -8.07 3.84
CA THR A 33 8.56 -8.56 2.50
C THR A 33 8.50 -7.39 1.52
N ASP A 34 8.48 -7.69 0.23
CA ASP A 34 8.10 -6.75 -0.82
C ASP A 34 6.62 -6.90 -1.14
N TYR A 35 6.01 -5.80 -1.60
CA TYR A 35 4.66 -5.77 -2.11
C TYR A 35 4.57 -4.84 -3.32
N ARG A 36 3.60 -5.08 -4.18
CA ARG A 36 3.38 -4.28 -5.37
C ARG A 36 2.12 -3.44 -5.26
N LEU A 37 2.23 -2.22 -5.75
CA LEU A 37 1.14 -1.28 -5.96
C LEU A 37 0.90 -1.17 -7.47
N ALA A 38 -0.35 -1.17 -7.89
CA ALA A 38 -0.73 -1.02 -9.29
C ALA A 38 -1.96 -0.12 -9.43
N LEU A 39 -2.26 0.24 -10.66
CA LEU A 39 -3.40 1.08 -11.00
C LEU A 39 -4.67 0.24 -11.15
N TYR A 40 -5.74 0.68 -10.53
CA TYR A 40 -7.04 0.01 -10.59
C TYR A 40 -8.18 1.01 -10.80
N ALA A 41 -9.19 0.59 -11.56
CA ALA A 41 -10.47 1.27 -11.69
C ALA A 41 -11.61 0.24 -11.83
N SER A 42 -12.83 0.64 -11.56
CA SER A 42 -13.98 -0.26 -11.82
C SER A 42 -14.30 -0.34 -13.29
N ARG A 43 -14.88 -1.48 -13.73
CA ARG A 43 -15.39 -1.65 -15.08
C ARG A 43 -16.39 -0.54 -15.44
N ALA A 44 -17.32 -0.23 -14.55
CA ALA A 44 -18.32 0.81 -14.74
C ALA A 44 -17.75 2.22 -14.91
N TYR A 45 -16.56 2.49 -14.35
CA TYR A 45 -15.82 3.73 -14.61
C TYR A 45 -15.26 3.71 -16.03
N LEU A 46 -14.56 2.65 -16.40
CA LEU A 46 -13.89 2.51 -17.70
C LEU A 46 -14.87 2.58 -18.87
N ASP A 47 -16.05 1.98 -18.75
CA ASP A 47 -17.08 1.98 -19.79
C ASP A 47 -17.64 3.39 -20.11
N ARG A 48 -17.45 4.37 -19.22
CA ARG A 48 -17.94 5.76 -19.36
C ARG A 48 -16.85 6.78 -19.67
N HIS A 49 -15.61 6.33 -19.78
CA HIS A 49 -14.46 7.21 -19.98
C HIS A 49 -13.63 6.75 -21.18
N PRO A 50 -12.75 7.60 -21.73
CA PRO A 50 -11.85 7.21 -22.81
C PRO A 50 -11.01 5.98 -22.45
N PRO A 51 -10.59 5.16 -23.42
CA PRO A 51 -9.75 3.99 -23.17
C PRO A 51 -8.37 4.40 -22.62
N ILE A 52 -7.81 3.53 -21.79
CA ILE A 52 -6.45 3.66 -21.24
C ILE A 52 -5.58 2.57 -21.84
N GLU A 53 -4.80 2.92 -22.83
CA GLU A 53 -3.89 2.02 -23.52
C GLU A 53 -2.42 2.27 -23.15
N LYS A 54 -2.10 3.52 -22.80
CA LYS A 54 -0.77 3.98 -22.44
C LYS A 54 -0.83 5.01 -21.30
N ARG A 55 0.33 5.29 -20.74
CA ARG A 55 0.47 6.16 -19.56
C ARG A 55 -0.05 7.59 -19.76
N GLU A 56 0.10 8.13 -20.97
CA GLU A 56 -0.34 9.48 -21.30
C GLU A 56 -1.87 9.63 -21.19
N ASP A 57 -2.62 8.56 -21.44
CA ASP A 57 -4.08 8.55 -21.37
C ASP A 57 -4.59 8.79 -19.95
N LEU A 58 -3.78 8.47 -18.94
CA LEU A 58 -4.09 8.66 -17.53
C LEU A 58 -4.39 10.11 -17.15
N ALA A 59 -3.87 11.08 -17.91
CA ALA A 59 -4.07 12.52 -17.66
C ALA A 59 -5.52 12.97 -17.88
N ALA A 60 -6.32 12.23 -18.67
CA ALA A 60 -7.73 12.52 -18.93
C ALA A 60 -8.68 11.99 -17.86
N HIS A 61 -8.15 11.25 -16.87
CA HIS A 61 -8.96 10.53 -15.89
C HIS A 61 -9.00 11.19 -14.52
N ALA A 62 -10.07 10.86 -13.77
CA ALA A 62 -10.21 11.24 -12.38
C ALA A 62 -9.39 10.29 -11.48
N TRP A 63 -8.83 10.84 -10.41
CA TRP A 63 -7.93 10.13 -9.50
C TRP A 63 -8.44 10.13 -8.07
N ILE A 64 -8.08 9.08 -7.36
CA ILE A 64 -8.30 8.88 -5.93
C ILE A 64 -6.92 8.85 -5.28
N ASP A 65 -6.70 9.67 -4.24
CA ASP A 65 -5.40 9.80 -3.61
C ASP A 65 -5.48 9.93 -2.09
N TYR A 66 -4.31 9.95 -1.49
CA TYR A 66 -4.14 10.30 -0.08
C TYR A 66 -4.35 11.80 0.16
N VAL A 67 -4.57 12.17 1.41
CA VAL A 67 -4.58 13.56 1.86
C VAL A 67 -3.13 13.97 2.12
N ASP A 68 -2.54 14.82 1.29
CA ASP A 68 -1.11 15.18 1.33
C ASP A 68 -0.62 15.65 2.70
N ASP A 69 -1.37 16.55 3.33
CA ASP A 69 -1.02 17.12 4.64
C ASP A 69 -1.12 16.12 5.81
N LEU A 70 -1.69 14.93 5.56
CA LEU A 70 -1.88 13.88 6.55
C LEU A 70 -1.10 12.61 6.23
N LEU A 71 -0.18 12.66 5.26
CA LEU A 71 0.69 11.54 4.94
C LEU A 71 1.64 11.24 6.11
N PHE A 72 1.60 10.01 6.58
CA PHE A 72 2.49 9.53 7.62
C PHE A 72 3.79 8.91 7.07
N SER A 73 3.93 8.79 5.75
CA SER A 73 5.11 8.30 5.05
C SER A 73 5.19 8.92 3.65
N GLN A 74 6.39 9.29 3.22
CA GLN A 74 6.65 9.75 1.85
C GLN A 74 6.41 8.64 0.82
N GLU A 75 6.50 7.38 1.23
CA GLU A 75 6.20 6.22 0.39
C GLU A 75 4.74 6.18 -0.11
N LEU A 76 3.85 6.97 0.50
CA LEU A 76 2.46 7.13 0.09
C LEU A 76 2.25 8.20 -1.00
N LYS A 77 3.28 8.96 -1.39
CA LYS A 77 3.24 9.88 -2.53
C LYS A 77 3.38 9.11 -3.85
N LEU A 78 2.32 8.41 -4.23
CA LEU A 78 2.34 7.46 -5.33
C LEU A 78 1.95 8.08 -6.68
N LEU A 79 1.00 9.02 -6.67
CA LEU A 79 0.40 9.56 -7.89
C LEU A 79 1.39 10.23 -8.84
N SER A 80 2.35 10.98 -8.32
CA SER A 80 3.37 11.65 -9.11
C SER A 80 4.22 10.69 -9.95
N SER A 81 4.29 9.42 -9.53
CA SER A 81 4.97 8.35 -10.28
C SER A 81 4.20 7.93 -11.53
N PHE A 82 2.90 8.22 -11.64
CA PHE A 82 2.05 7.82 -12.75
C PHE A 82 1.53 8.99 -13.58
N CYS A 83 1.16 10.09 -12.94
CA CYS A 83 0.59 11.26 -13.60
C CYS A 83 1.18 12.55 -13.02
N ARG A 84 1.60 13.50 -13.90
CA ARG A 84 2.20 14.77 -13.45
C ARG A 84 1.20 15.73 -12.80
N ASN A 85 -0.02 15.81 -13.36
CA ASN A 85 -1.08 16.72 -12.89
C ASN A 85 -2.40 15.95 -12.79
N PRO A 86 -2.55 15.06 -11.80
CA PRO A 86 -3.74 14.27 -11.66
C PRO A 86 -4.94 15.13 -11.24
N LYS A 87 -6.10 14.93 -11.87
CA LYS A 87 -7.37 15.50 -11.41
C LYS A 87 -7.90 14.65 -10.26
N VAL A 88 -7.50 14.95 -9.03
CA VAL A 88 -7.96 14.21 -7.86
C VAL A 88 -9.37 14.64 -7.49
N VAL A 89 -10.30 13.68 -7.39
CA VAL A 89 -11.72 13.89 -7.07
C VAL A 89 -12.10 13.34 -5.69
N PHE A 90 -11.24 12.53 -5.09
CA PHE A 90 -11.46 11.97 -3.76
C PHE A 90 -10.13 11.81 -3.03
N HIS A 91 -10.08 12.29 -1.80
CA HIS A 91 -8.93 12.13 -0.91
C HIS A 91 -9.31 11.35 0.34
N SER A 92 -8.44 10.41 0.75
CA SER A 92 -8.62 9.69 2.01
C SER A 92 -7.28 9.27 2.61
N THR A 93 -7.18 9.28 3.93
CA THR A 93 -6.04 8.70 4.68
C THR A 93 -6.12 7.18 4.79
N SER A 94 -7.21 6.57 4.33
CA SER A 94 -7.48 5.14 4.39
C SER A 94 -7.44 4.50 3.01
N VAL A 95 -6.50 3.57 2.80
CA VAL A 95 -6.42 2.78 1.56
C VAL A 95 -7.70 1.95 1.33
N ILE A 96 -8.37 1.52 2.40
CA ILE A 96 -9.66 0.81 2.30
C ILE A 96 -10.74 1.73 1.72
N ALA A 97 -10.78 2.99 2.13
CA ALA A 97 -11.73 3.96 1.58
C ALA A 97 -11.40 4.29 0.11
N GLN A 98 -10.11 4.37 -0.25
CA GLN A 98 -9.69 4.56 -1.65
C GLN A 98 -10.09 3.36 -2.52
N HIS A 99 -9.91 2.12 -2.01
CA HIS A 99 -10.36 0.91 -2.68
C HIS A 99 -11.88 0.93 -2.94
N GLN A 100 -12.69 1.27 -1.93
CA GLN A 100 -14.15 1.36 -2.09
C GLN A 100 -14.56 2.48 -3.05
N ALA A 101 -13.87 3.62 -3.04
CA ALA A 101 -14.12 4.71 -3.98
C ALA A 101 -13.82 4.30 -5.43
N ALA A 102 -12.71 3.60 -5.68
CA ALA A 102 -12.38 3.07 -7.00
C ALA A 102 -13.42 2.04 -7.47
N ARG A 103 -13.80 1.11 -6.59
CA ARG A 103 -14.84 0.11 -6.85
C ARG A 103 -16.20 0.74 -7.18
N SER A 104 -16.53 1.85 -6.53
CA SER A 104 -17.77 2.61 -6.78
C SER A 104 -17.72 3.46 -8.05
N GLY A 105 -16.62 3.47 -8.79
CA GLY A 105 -16.50 4.16 -10.07
C GLY A 105 -16.21 5.66 -9.98
N LEU A 106 -15.54 6.11 -8.90
CA LEU A 106 -15.14 7.51 -8.75
C LEU A 106 -13.93 7.87 -9.61
N GLY A 107 -13.01 6.92 -9.85
CA GLY A 107 -11.78 7.18 -10.59
C GLY A 107 -10.77 6.06 -10.49
N ILE A 108 -9.53 6.38 -10.89
CA ILE A 108 -8.36 5.49 -10.79
C ILE A 108 -7.73 5.64 -9.40
N ALA A 109 -7.35 4.52 -8.79
CA ALA A 109 -6.58 4.48 -7.56
C ALA A 109 -5.29 3.66 -7.71
N VAL A 110 -4.26 4.03 -6.96
CA VAL A 110 -3.05 3.23 -6.78
C VAL A 110 -3.26 2.36 -5.53
N LEU A 111 -3.42 1.06 -5.73
CA LEU A 111 -3.77 0.13 -4.64
C LEU A 111 -2.75 -1.01 -4.54
N PRO A 112 -2.52 -1.54 -3.32
CA PRO A 112 -1.77 -2.78 -3.16
C PRO A 112 -2.44 -3.93 -3.92
N CYS A 113 -1.66 -4.69 -4.67
CA CYS A 113 -2.17 -5.79 -5.49
C CYS A 113 -2.92 -6.83 -4.64
N PHE A 114 -2.43 -7.16 -3.45
CA PHE A 114 -3.08 -8.11 -2.54
C PHE A 114 -4.48 -7.68 -2.07
N MET A 115 -4.81 -6.37 -2.16
CA MET A 115 -6.15 -5.87 -1.83
C MET A 115 -7.08 -5.86 -3.05
N ALA A 116 -6.54 -5.61 -4.23
CA ALA A 116 -7.32 -5.28 -5.41
C ALA A 116 -7.43 -6.43 -6.42
N ALA A 117 -6.43 -7.29 -6.53
CA ALA A 117 -6.40 -8.37 -7.52
C ALA A 117 -7.51 -9.41 -7.32
N GLY A 118 -7.95 -9.63 -6.08
CA GLY A 118 -9.06 -10.53 -5.76
C GLY A 118 -10.46 -9.91 -5.84
N ASP A 119 -10.58 -8.60 -6.13
CA ASP A 119 -11.88 -7.93 -6.23
C ASP A 119 -12.40 -7.92 -7.68
N PRO A 120 -13.46 -8.69 -7.99
CA PRO A 120 -14.02 -8.74 -9.36
C PRO A 120 -14.63 -7.39 -9.81
N GLY A 121 -14.82 -6.44 -8.89
CA GLY A 121 -15.29 -5.09 -9.20
C GLY A 121 -14.20 -4.16 -9.71
N LEU A 122 -12.91 -4.58 -9.63
CA LEU A 122 -11.76 -3.80 -10.06
C LEU A 122 -11.03 -4.45 -11.23
N VAL A 123 -10.52 -3.60 -12.11
CA VAL A 123 -9.74 -4.00 -13.30
C VAL A 123 -8.35 -3.39 -13.16
N PRO A 124 -7.28 -4.18 -13.27
CA PRO A 124 -5.92 -3.65 -13.34
C PRO A 124 -5.72 -2.89 -14.64
N LEU A 125 -5.04 -1.75 -14.56
CA LEU A 125 -4.72 -0.89 -15.70
C LEU A 125 -3.22 -0.96 -15.97
N LEU A 126 -2.83 -0.92 -17.26
CA LEU A 126 -1.43 -0.89 -17.69
C LEU A 126 -0.59 -1.96 -16.95
N PRO A 127 -0.76 -3.26 -17.24
CA PRO A 127 -0.19 -4.36 -16.42
C PRO A 127 1.33 -4.30 -16.24
N GLY A 128 2.06 -3.60 -17.11
CA GLY A 128 3.50 -3.36 -16.97
C GLY A 128 3.87 -2.26 -15.98
N GLU A 129 2.90 -1.43 -15.60
CA GLU A 129 3.12 -0.28 -14.72
C GLU A 129 2.81 -0.66 -13.27
N GLY A 130 3.76 -0.40 -12.39
CA GLY A 130 3.59 -0.67 -10.96
C GLY A 130 4.75 -0.14 -10.15
N ILE A 131 4.58 -0.07 -8.84
CA ILE A 131 5.59 0.37 -7.89
C ILE A 131 5.80 -0.75 -6.89
N GLU A 132 7.04 -1.21 -6.75
CA GLU A 132 7.41 -2.11 -5.66
C GLU A 132 7.84 -1.30 -4.44
N ARG A 133 7.40 -1.75 -3.28
CA ARG A 133 7.72 -1.21 -1.95
C ARG A 133 8.00 -2.35 -1.00
N SER A 134 8.57 -2.02 0.16
CA SER A 134 8.88 -3.01 1.18
C SER A 134 8.19 -2.69 2.49
N TYR A 135 7.65 -3.71 3.15
CA TYR A 135 7.32 -3.64 4.56
C TYR A 135 8.55 -3.96 5.41
N TRP A 136 8.67 -3.28 6.53
CA TRP A 136 9.71 -3.46 7.52
C TRP A 136 9.09 -3.84 8.85
N ILE A 137 9.63 -4.85 9.52
CA ILE A 137 9.22 -5.23 10.87
C ILE A 137 10.27 -4.75 11.86
N SER A 138 9.84 -4.24 13.00
CA SER A 138 10.73 -3.83 14.07
C SER A 138 10.18 -4.16 15.46
N SER A 139 11.11 -4.32 16.41
CA SER A 139 10.83 -4.48 17.83
C SER A 139 11.93 -3.83 18.65
N ARG A 140 11.64 -3.50 19.92
CA ARG A 140 12.68 -3.03 20.82
C ARG A 140 13.71 -4.14 21.11
N ARG A 141 14.99 -3.80 21.09
CA ARG A 141 16.09 -4.73 21.31
C ARG A 141 15.96 -5.53 22.62
N GLU A 142 15.47 -4.89 23.68
CA GLU A 142 15.22 -5.53 24.98
C GLU A 142 14.19 -6.63 24.89
N LEU A 143 13.08 -6.38 24.17
CA LEU A 143 11.97 -7.31 24.04
C LEU A 143 12.25 -8.41 23.02
N HIS A 144 13.12 -8.17 22.05
CA HIS A 144 13.46 -9.16 21.02
C HIS A 144 14.08 -10.45 21.60
N LYS A 145 14.61 -10.40 22.83
CA LYS A 145 15.09 -11.59 23.54
C LYS A 145 13.97 -12.48 24.13
N SER A 146 12.76 -11.97 24.23
CA SER A 146 11.61 -12.73 24.73
C SER A 146 11.21 -13.84 23.78
N VAL A 147 11.02 -15.06 24.30
CA VAL A 147 10.57 -16.23 23.52
C VAL A 147 9.23 -15.94 22.85
N ARG A 148 8.27 -15.35 23.59
CA ARG A 148 6.95 -14.98 23.07
C ARG A 148 7.04 -14.07 21.85
N LEU A 149 7.89 -13.05 21.92
CA LEU A 149 8.03 -12.08 20.83
C LEU A 149 8.72 -12.71 19.62
N ARG A 150 9.73 -13.56 19.84
CA ARG A 150 10.41 -14.26 18.73
C ARG A 150 9.47 -15.20 17.99
N VAL A 151 8.66 -15.97 18.70
CA VAL A 151 7.67 -16.85 18.07
C VAL A 151 6.72 -16.08 17.17
N LEU A 152 6.18 -14.95 17.64
CA LEU A 152 5.32 -14.09 16.83
C LEU A 152 6.06 -13.47 15.65
N TRP A 153 7.30 -13.01 15.89
CA TRP A 153 8.14 -12.43 14.84
C TRP A 153 8.43 -13.43 13.72
N ASP A 154 8.88 -14.64 14.08
CA ASP A 154 9.22 -15.69 13.13
C ASP A 154 7.97 -16.12 12.35
N TYR A 155 6.82 -16.28 13.03
CA TYR A 155 5.56 -16.58 12.38
C TYR A 155 5.15 -15.52 11.32
N VAL A 156 5.24 -14.23 11.66
CA VAL A 156 4.90 -13.15 10.71
C VAL A 156 5.86 -13.15 9.53
N VAL A 157 7.14 -13.39 9.76
CA VAL A 157 8.16 -13.45 8.69
C VAL A 157 7.90 -14.63 7.76
N GLU A 158 7.62 -15.82 8.31
CA GLU A 158 7.32 -17.03 7.53
C GLU A 158 6.03 -16.88 6.73
N LEU A 159 4.99 -16.32 7.34
CA LEU A 159 3.71 -16.04 6.68
C LEU A 159 3.90 -15.10 5.48
N CYS A 160 4.62 -14.00 5.65
CA CYS A 160 4.88 -13.06 4.57
C CYS A 160 5.74 -13.68 3.45
N ALA A 161 6.67 -14.56 3.78
CA ALA A 161 7.46 -15.28 2.79
C ALA A 161 6.60 -16.29 2.00
N HIS A 162 5.66 -16.96 2.68
CA HIS A 162 4.72 -17.89 2.03
C HIS A 162 3.76 -17.16 1.08
N GLU A 163 3.27 -16.01 1.47
CA GLU A 163 2.28 -15.20 0.73
C GLU A 163 2.93 -14.17 -0.22
N GLN A 164 4.22 -14.28 -0.51
CA GLN A 164 4.94 -13.29 -1.32
C GLN A 164 4.33 -13.10 -2.72
N GLY A 165 3.90 -14.18 -3.37
CA GLY A 165 3.23 -14.10 -4.67
C GLY A 165 1.96 -13.25 -4.62
N LEU A 166 1.12 -13.44 -3.60
CA LEU A 166 -0.07 -12.62 -3.37
C LEU A 166 0.29 -11.14 -3.16
N LEU A 167 1.32 -10.87 -2.36
CA LEU A 167 1.75 -9.50 -2.06
C LEU A 167 2.32 -8.78 -3.30
N LEU A 168 2.94 -9.50 -4.21
CA LEU A 168 3.46 -8.99 -5.48
C LEU A 168 2.39 -8.94 -6.59
N GLY A 169 1.21 -9.51 -6.36
CA GLY A 169 0.13 -9.58 -7.35
C GLY A 169 0.40 -10.62 -8.45
N GLU A 170 1.21 -11.62 -8.15
CA GLU A 170 1.39 -12.79 -8.98
C GLU A 170 0.15 -13.68 -8.80
N SER A 171 -0.64 -13.81 -9.86
CA SER A 171 -1.83 -14.68 -9.86
C SER A 171 -1.39 -16.12 -9.66
N SER A 172 -1.97 -16.79 -8.65
CA SER A 172 -1.89 -18.25 -8.50
C SER A 172 -2.63 -18.93 -9.63
#